data_2e61e541cf5d462bf9e4996bf2fb9d3b
#
_entry.id   2e61e541cf5d462bf9e4996bf2fb9d3b
#
_cell.length_a   1.000
_cell.length_b   1.000
_cell.length_c   1.000
_cell.angle_alpha   90.00
_cell.angle_beta   90.00
_cell.angle_gamma   90.00
#
_symmetry.space_group_name_H-M   'P 1'
#
loop_
_entity.id
_entity.type
_entity.pdbx_description
1 polymer ?
#
loop_
_entity_poly.entity_id
_entity_poly.type
_entity_poly.pdbx_seq_one_letter_code
_entity_poly.pdbx_strand_id
1 'polypeptide(L)'
;MLRKIYASGCQVRKNIDDRFDSRLDKAMKPEVLFFSAYIALLSFAFVGTTAAADSKLEKAVRDADAEWSKVAAAKDLDKTVAFYADDAVVLPPNQPAVTNKDGIRNLWKGFLDTFIDISWKTTRVEVAKSGDMAVLTGTYEMTMKDGSKDKGKYCEVWQKKAEGKWKVGIDMFSSDLPAQPASSPGPGAAERK
;
A
#
# COMPACT_ATOMS: atom_id res chain seq x y z
N MET A 1 -7.61 -15.67 61.34
CA MET A 1 -8.02 -14.37 60.77
C MET A 1 -8.49 -14.45 59.31
N LEU A 2 -8.15 -15.47 58.54
CA LEU A 2 -8.47 -15.64 57.09
C LEU A 2 -9.92 -16.13 56.82
N ARG A 3 -10.64 -16.73 57.74
CA ARG A 3 -12.02 -17.21 57.54
C ARG A 3 -13.10 -16.10 57.49
N LYS A 4 -12.86 -14.92 58.05
CA LYS A 4 -13.83 -13.82 58.04
C LYS A 4 -13.84 -13.00 56.69
N ILE A 5 -12.79 -13.08 55.93
CA ILE A 5 -12.68 -12.34 54.66
C ILE A 5 -13.46 -13.06 53.54
N TYR A 6 -13.50 -14.41 53.55
CA TYR A 6 -14.24 -15.18 52.54
C TYR A 6 -15.77 -15.09 52.70
N ALA A 7 -16.27 -14.94 53.94
CA ALA A 7 -17.70 -14.79 54.16
C ALA A 7 -18.25 -13.43 53.69
N SER A 8 -17.46 -12.37 53.80
CA SER A 8 -17.84 -11.03 53.38
C SER A 8 -17.92 -10.88 51.85
N GLY A 9 -17.02 -11.55 51.11
CA GLY A 9 -17.02 -11.51 49.63
C GLY A 9 -18.22 -12.26 49.02
N CYS A 10 -18.67 -13.32 49.63
CA CYS A 10 -19.84 -14.09 49.18
C CYS A 10 -21.15 -13.31 49.36
N GLN A 11 -21.28 -12.56 50.47
CA GLN A 11 -22.45 -11.76 50.76
C GLN A 11 -22.59 -10.54 49.81
N VAL A 12 -21.47 -9.92 49.44
CA VAL A 12 -21.46 -8.79 48.52
C VAL A 12 -21.84 -9.24 47.11
N ARG A 13 -21.38 -10.40 46.67
CA ARG A 13 -21.75 -10.95 45.35
C ARG A 13 -23.24 -11.28 45.25
N LYS A 14 -23.81 -11.88 46.27
CA LYS A 14 -25.25 -12.20 46.33
C LYS A 14 -26.13 -10.95 46.28
N ASN A 15 -25.72 -9.89 46.96
CA ASN A 15 -26.45 -8.61 46.95
C ASN A 15 -26.36 -7.85 45.60
N ILE A 16 -25.33 -8.12 44.79
CA ILE A 16 -25.22 -7.53 43.47
C ILE A 16 -26.12 -8.28 42.49
N ASP A 17 -26.14 -9.61 42.54
CA ASP A 17 -26.97 -10.44 41.68
C ASP A 17 -28.47 -10.22 41.94
N ASP A 18 -28.88 -10.15 43.23
CA ASP A 18 -30.28 -9.85 43.60
C ASP A 18 -30.75 -8.45 43.20
N ARG A 19 -29.83 -7.46 43.08
CA ARG A 19 -30.19 -6.12 42.59
C ARG A 19 -30.26 -6.05 41.08
N PHE A 20 -29.56 -6.92 40.37
CA PHE A 20 -29.58 -6.95 38.92
C PHE A 20 -30.87 -7.62 38.42
N ASP A 21 -31.28 -8.71 39.08
CA ASP A 21 -32.48 -9.45 38.72
C ASP A 21 -33.79 -8.66 39.01
N SER A 22 -33.83 -7.89 40.12
CA SER A 22 -34.99 -7.06 40.45
C SER A 22 -35.21 -5.83 39.57
N ARG A 23 -34.24 -5.49 38.69
CA ARG A 23 -34.39 -4.42 37.70
C ARG A 23 -34.86 -4.89 36.33
N LEU A 24 -34.71 -6.16 36.04
CA LEU A 24 -35.17 -6.76 34.78
C LEU A 24 -36.68 -7.06 34.77
N ASP A 25 -37.29 -7.25 35.97
CA ASP A 25 -38.73 -7.51 36.09
C ASP A 25 -39.63 -6.27 36.05
N LYS A 26 -39.07 -5.07 36.02
CA LYS A 26 -39.85 -3.87 35.69
C LYS A 26 -40.05 -3.77 34.19
N ALA A 27 -41.13 -4.40 33.74
CA ALA A 27 -41.76 -4.31 32.44
C ALA A 27 -41.10 -3.28 31.49
N MET A 28 -40.19 -3.74 30.62
CA MET A 28 -39.80 -2.99 29.43
C MET A 28 -41.06 -2.80 28.58
N LYS A 29 -41.53 -1.56 28.51
CA LYS A 29 -42.65 -1.21 27.63
C LYS A 29 -42.32 -1.66 26.21
N PRO A 30 -43.30 -2.21 25.45
CA PRO A 30 -43.03 -2.77 24.10
C PRO A 30 -42.38 -1.75 23.14
N GLU A 31 -42.51 -0.49 23.38
CA GLU A 31 -41.91 0.62 22.60
C GLU A 31 -40.36 0.59 22.66
N VAL A 32 -39.76 0.12 23.75
CA VAL A 32 -38.28 0.04 23.88
C VAL A 32 -37.69 -1.14 23.08
N LEU A 33 -38.47 -2.22 22.92
CA LEU A 33 -38.06 -3.39 22.12
C LEU A 33 -38.00 -3.07 20.63
N PHE A 34 -38.93 -2.22 20.13
CA PHE A 34 -38.93 -1.80 18.73
C PHE A 34 -37.76 -0.85 18.41
N PHE A 35 -37.35 0.02 19.36
CA PHE A 35 -36.23 0.93 19.19
C PHE A 35 -34.88 0.18 19.17
N SER A 36 -34.71 -0.85 20.01
CA SER A 36 -33.49 -1.66 20.04
C SER A 36 -33.34 -2.52 18.78
N ALA A 37 -34.45 -3.06 18.22
CA ALA A 37 -34.44 -3.82 16.98
C ALA A 37 -34.12 -2.92 15.76
N TYR A 38 -34.59 -1.67 15.78
CA TYR A 38 -34.32 -0.73 14.68
C TYR A 38 -32.87 -0.25 14.66
N ILE A 39 -32.23 -0.04 15.81
CA ILE A 39 -30.81 0.31 15.92
C ILE A 39 -29.94 -0.88 15.50
N ALA A 40 -30.30 -2.12 15.83
CA ALA A 40 -29.57 -3.32 15.39
C ALA A 40 -29.64 -3.53 13.87
N LEU A 41 -30.77 -3.23 13.22
CA LEU A 41 -30.95 -3.31 11.77
C LEU A 41 -30.15 -2.22 11.02
N LEU A 42 -30.03 -1.02 11.57
CA LEU A 42 -29.22 0.06 11.00
C LEU A 42 -27.72 -0.19 11.13
N SER A 43 -27.28 -0.92 12.18
CA SER A 43 -25.86 -1.26 12.36
C SER A 43 -25.37 -2.33 11.38
N PHE A 44 -26.25 -3.21 10.88
CA PHE A 44 -25.88 -4.28 9.94
C PHE A 44 -25.73 -3.80 8.49
N ALA A 45 -26.36 -2.67 8.12
CA ALA A 45 -26.26 -2.11 6.77
C ALA A 45 -24.94 -1.35 6.52
N PHE A 46 -24.16 -1.02 7.56
CA PHE A 46 -22.95 -0.18 7.44
C PHE A 46 -21.65 -0.99 7.21
N VAL A 47 -21.65 -2.30 7.50
CA VAL A 47 -20.44 -3.14 7.36
C VAL A 47 -20.17 -3.57 5.91
N GLY A 48 -21.21 -3.59 5.04
CA GLY A 48 -21.05 -4.02 3.65
C GLY A 48 -20.47 -2.98 2.70
N THR A 49 -20.50 -1.69 3.07
CA THR A 49 -20.09 -0.60 2.16
C THR A 49 -18.59 -0.34 2.17
N THR A 50 -17.88 -0.61 3.26
CA THR A 50 -16.44 -0.39 3.37
C THR A 50 -15.65 -1.40 2.53
N ALA A 51 -15.93 -2.70 2.64
CA ALA A 51 -15.22 -3.75 1.91
C ALA A 51 -15.36 -3.61 0.37
N ALA A 52 -16.53 -3.20 -0.12
CA ALA A 52 -16.76 -2.96 -1.55
C ALA A 52 -16.05 -1.70 -2.05
N ALA A 53 -15.95 -0.66 -1.21
CA ALA A 53 -15.23 0.56 -1.53
C ALA A 53 -13.72 0.30 -1.58
N ASP A 54 -13.16 -0.44 -0.62
CA ASP A 54 -11.75 -0.81 -0.56
C ASP A 54 -11.35 -1.63 -1.79
N SER A 55 -12.14 -2.63 -2.19
CA SER A 55 -11.86 -3.44 -3.38
C SER A 55 -11.91 -2.62 -4.69
N LYS A 56 -12.76 -1.59 -4.76
CA LYS A 56 -12.82 -0.67 -5.90
C LYS A 56 -11.58 0.22 -5.99
N LEU A 57 -11.09 0.71 -4.85
CA LEU A 57 -9.88 1.52 -4.79
C LEU A 57 -8.63 0.69 -5.12
N GLU A 58 -8.51 -0.51 -4.57
CA GLU A 58 -7.43 -1.44 -4.92
C GLU A 58 -7.40 -1.73 -6.42
N LYS A 59 -8.56 -2.01 -7.01
CA LYS A 59 -8.67 -2.21 -8.45
C LYS A 59 -8.21 -0.99 -9.23
N ALA A 60 -8.62 0.20 -8.84
CA ALA A 60 -8.26 1.44 -9.53
C ALA A 60 -6.74 1.70 -9.51
N VAL A 61 -6.06 1.43 -8.38
CA VAL A 61 -4.60 1.57 -8.28
C VAL A 61 -3.91 0.50 -9.12
N ARG A 62 -4.36 -0.75 -9.06
CA ARG A 62 -3.83 -1.86 -9.86
C ARG A 62 -3.99 -1.62 -11.36
N ASP A 63 -5.12 -1.08 -11.79
CA ASP A 63 -5.36 -0.73 -13.19
C ASP A 63 -4.44 0.42 -13.63
N ALA A 64 -4.19 1.42 -12.76
CA ALA A 64 -3.28 2.52 -13.04
C ALA A 64 -1.83 2.03 -13.19
N ASP A 65 -1.36 1.14 -12.32
CA ASP A 65 -0.04 0.53 -12.41
C ASP A 65 0.11 -0.33 -13.69
N ALA A 66 -0.89 -1.13 -14.01
CA ALA A 66 -0.90 -1.92 -15.25
C ALA A 66 -0.87 -1.04 -16.51
N GLU A 67 -1.55 0.10 -16.50
CA GLU A 67 -1.49 1.06 -17.60
C GLU A 67 -0.12 1.71 -17.71
N TRP A 68 0.50 2.05 -16.57
CA TRP A 68 1.85 2.59 -16.53
C TRP A 68 2.86 1.61 -17.13
N SER A 69 2.78 0.32 -16.80
CA SER A 69 3.60 -0.73 -17.42
C SER A 69 3.50 -0.76 -18.94
N LYS A 70 2.29 -0.67 -19.49
CA LYS A 70 2.06 -0.63 -20.95
C LYS A 70 2.66 0.59 -21.61
N VAL A 71 2.50 1.76 -20.97
CA VAL A 71 3.03 3.03 -21.49
C VAL A 71 4.56 3.01 -21.50
N ALA A 72 5.19 2.48 -20.45
CA ALA A 72 6.64 2.31 -20.40
C ALA A 72 7.14 1.31 -21.45
N ALA A 73 6.45 0.17 -21.63
CA ALA A 73 6.76 -0.80 -22.68
C ALA A 73 6.64 -0.20 -24.08
N ALA A 74 5.69 0.72 -24.30
CA ALA A 74 5.55 1.49 -25.54
C ALA A 74 6.61 2.59 -25.72
N LYS A 75 7.48 2.78 -24.73
CA LYS A 75 8.56 3.80 -24.72
C LYS A 75 8.08 5.24 -24.81
N ASP A 76 6.85 5.50 -24.36
CA ASP A 76 6.30 6.86 -24.28
C ASP A 76 6.80 7.57 -23.02
N LEU A 77 7.92 8.26 -23.14
CA LEU A 77 8.58 8.94 -22.02
C LEU A 77 7.66 9.94 -21.32
N ASP A 78 6.91 10.74 -22.09
CA ASP A 78 6.06 11.79 -21.52
C ASP A 78 4.93 11.19 -20.70
N LYS A 79 4.25 10.17 -21.22
CA LYS A 79 3.20 9.48 -20.49
C LYS A 79 3.75 8.67 -19.32
N THR A 80 4.91 8.05 -19.45
CA THR A 80 5.55 7.30 -18.36
C THR A 80 5.85 8.23 -17.19
N VAL A 81 6.47 9.36 -17.41
CA VAL A 81 6.79 10.34 -16.35
C VAL A 81 5.53 11.01 -15.78
N ALA A 82 4.46 11.09 -16.57
CA ALA A 82 3.20 11.67 -16.12
C ALA A 82 2.50 10.86 -15.00
N PHE A 83 2.89 9.61 -14.76
CA PHE A 83 2.38 8.83 -13.61
C PHE A 83 2.94 9.31 -12.27
N TYR A 84 4.09 9.96 -12.24
CA TYR A 84 4.65 10.47 -11.00
C TYR A 84 3.93 11.74 -10.50
N ALA A 85 3.84 11.86 -9.19
CA ALA A 85 3.46 13.11 -8.54
C ALA A 85 4.55 14.16 -8.70
N ASP A 86 4.21 15.44 -8.47
CA ASP A 86 5.17 16.54 -8.63
C ASP A 86 6.28 16.49 -7.57
N ASP A 87 5.99 15.92 -6.41
CA ASP A 87 6.86 15.72 -5.26
C ASP A 87 7.38 14.26 -5.13
N ALA A 88 7.33 13.49 -6.22
CA ALA A 88 7.72 12.10 -6.20
C ALA A 88 9.22 11.89 -5.94
N VAL A 89 9.53 10.75 -5.32
CA VAL A 89 10.88 10.28 -5.06
C VAL A 89 11.07 8.91 -5.69
N VAL A 90 12.12 8.74 -6.48
CA VAL A 90 12.55 7.44 -7.02
C VAL A 90 13.81 7.01 -6.29
N LEU A 91 13.85 5.76 -5.87
CA LEU A 91 14.94 5.12 -5.14
C LEU A 91 15.53 3.99 -6.02
N PRO A 92 16.34 4.35 -7.04
CA PRO A 92 16.93 3.36 -7.93
C PRO A 92 18.02 2.57 -7.20
N PRO A 93 18.27 1.30 -7.58
CA PRO A 93 19.33 0.51 -6.97
C PRO A 93 20.71 1.10 -7.28
N ASN A 94 21.58 1.11 -6.26
CA ASN A 94 22.98 1.57 -6.35
C ASN A 94 23.19 3.02 -6.84
N GLN A 95 22.18 3.86 -6.72
CA GLN A 95 22.24 5.28 -7.12
C GLN A 95 21.59 6.14 -6.01
N PRO A 96 21.94 7.44 -5.94
CA PRO A 96 21.24 8.38 -5.07
C PRO A 96 19.76 8.48 -5.41
N ALA A 97 18.95 8.85 -4.42
CA ALA A 97 17.53 9.13 -4.62
C ALA A 97 17.34 10.27 -5.62
N VAL A 98 16.34 10.13 -6.48
CA VAL A 98 15.92 11.15 -7.45
C VAL A 98 14.64 11.81 -6.94
N THR A 99 14.70 13.12 -6.67
CA THR A 99 13.65 13.85 -5.92
C THR A 99 12.99 14.98 -6.70
N ASN A 100 13.18 15.02 -8.00
CA ASN A 100 12.58 16.05 -8.84
C ASN A 100 12.19 15.50 -10.22
N LYS A 101 11.27 16.18 -10.88
CA LYS A 101 10.69 15.74 -12.16
C LYS A 101 11.72 15.60 -13.28
N ASP A 102 12.66 16.52 -13.37
CA ASP A 102 13.68 16.48 -14.42
C ASP A 102 14.63 15.30 -14.22
N GLY A 103 15.02 15.03 -12.98
CA GLY A 103 15.80 13.85 -12.62
C GLY A 103 15.07 12.54 -12.93
N ILE A 104 13.79 12.45 -12.59
CA ILE A 104 12.95 11.28 -12.90
C ILE A 104 12.83 11.09 -14.42
N ARG A 105 12.65 12.19 -15.16
CA ARG A 105 12.60 12.15 -16.62
C ARG A 105 13.93 11.67 -17.22
N ASN A 106 15.05 12.16 -16.73
CA ASN A 106 16.37 11.73 -17.18
C ASN A 106 16.65 10.27 -16.87
N LEU A 107 16.23 9.80 -15.68
CA LEU A 107 16.31 8.40 -15.29
C LEU A 107 15.53 7.50 -16.27
N TRP A 108 14.26 7.83 -16.52
CA TRP A 108 13.42 7.08 -17.45
C TRP A 108 13.94 7.14 -18.89
N LYS A 109 14.43 8.31 -19.33
CA LYS A 109 15.06 8.42 -20.65
C LYS A 109 16.23 7.44 -20.78
N GLY A 110 17.10 7.37 -19.77
CA GLY A 110 18.21 6.41 -19.75
C GLY A 110 17.71 4.96 -19.82
N PHE A 111 16.68 4.59 -19.06
CA PHE A 111 16.09 3.26 -19.13
C PHE A 111 15.51 2.96 -20.51
N LEU A 112 14.65 3.83 -21.06
CA LEU A 112 14.03 3.64 -22.37
C LEU A 112 15.06 3.50 -23.50
N ASP A 113 16.24 4.10 -23.32
CA ASP A 113 17.35 4.01 -24.27
C ASP A 113 18.12 2.66 -24.17
N THR A 114 18.00 1.95 -23.06
CA THR A 114 18.82 0.74 -22.77
C THR A 114 18.07 -0.59 -22.94
N PHE A 115 16.76 -0.64 -22.75
CA PHE A 115 16.01 -1.88 -22.90
C PHE A 115 15.28 -2.02 -24.24
N ILE A 116 15.04 -3.27 -24.65
CA ILE A 116 14.14 -3.62 -25.75
C ILE A 116 12.72 -3.73 -25.24
N ASP A 117 12.54 -4.40 -24.12
CA ASP A 117 11.24 -4.70 -23.51
C ASP A 117 11.30 -4.58 -21.99
N ILE A 118 10.23 -4.08 -21.41
CA ILE A 118 10.01 -4.02 -19.97
C ILE A 118 8.53 -4.29 -19.67
N SER A 119 8.30 -5.05 -18.63
CA SER A 119 6.95 -5.25 -18.08
C SER A 119 7.03 -5.44 -16.57
N TRP A 120 5.97 -5.06 -15.89
CA TRP A 120 5.82 -5.36 -14.47
C TRP A 120 4.39 -5.73 -14.13
N LYS A 121 4.23 -6.38 -12.98
CA LYS A 121 2.97 -6.89 -12.50
C LYS A 121 2.84 -6.70 -11.01
N THR A 122 1.81 -6.01 -10.59
CA THR A 122 1.43 -5.87 -9.17
C THR A 122 1.06 -7.23 -8.58
N THR A 123 1.70 -7.61 -7.48
CA THR A 123 1.37 -8.82 -6.70
C THR A 123 0.47 -8.51 -5.51
N ARG A 124 0.65 -7.36 -4.87
CA ARG A 124 -0.11 -6.93 -3.69
C ARG A 124 -0.46 -5.45 -3.78
N VAL A 125 -1.64 -5.09 -3.30
CA VAL A 125 -2.09 -3.71 -3.12
C VAL A 125 -2.68 -3.59 -1.72
N GLU A 126 -2.35 -2.53 -1.02
CA GLU A 126 -2.96 -2.14 0.24
C GLU A 126 -3.35 -0.67 0.17
N VAL A 127 -4.64 -0.40 0.31
CA VAL A 127 -5.16 0.97 0.34
C VAL A 127 -5.32 1.41 1.80
N ALA A 128 -4.86 2.62 2.13
CA ALA A 128 -5.09 3.21 3.43
C ALA A 128 -6.59 3.43 3.68
N LYS A 129 -7.02 3.36 4.93
CA LYS A 129 -8.43 3.57 5.31
C LYS A 129 -9.00 4.93 4.88
N SER A 130 -8.14 5.93 4.72
CA SER A 130 -8.49 7.25 4.18
C SER A 130 -8.86 7.21 2.69
N GLY A 131 -8.44 6.18 1.96
CA GLY A 131 -8.73 6.00 0.52
C GLY A 131 -7.92 6.92 -0.40
N ASP A 132 -6.89 7.59 0.10
CA ASP A 132 -6.07 8.58 -0.62
C ASP A 132 -4.62 8.13 -0.82
N MET A 133 -4.20 7.03 -0.19
CA MET A 133 -2.88 6.44 -0.29
C MET A 133 -2.97 4.93 -0.48
N ALA A 134 -2.07 4.37 -1.28
CA ALA A 134 -1.92 2.93 -1.44
C ALA A 134 -0.45 2.53 -1.49
N VAL A 135 -0.13 1.33 -1.00
CA VAL A 135 1.16 0.69 -1.19
C VAL A 135 0.98 -0.49 -2.14
N LEU A 136 1.83 -0.56 -3.14
CA LEU A 136 1.91 -1.66 -4.10
C LEU A 136 3.25 -2.36 -3.96
N THR A 137 3.23 -3.68 -4.16
CA THR A 137 4.43 -4.46 -4.43
C THR A 137 4.22 -5.33 -5.65
N GLY A 138 5.28 -5.59 -6.37
CA GLY A 138 5.21 -6.38 -7.58
C GLY A 138 6.57 -6.89 -8.04
N THR A 139 6.56 -7.48 -9.22
CA THR A 139 7.75 -7.98 -9.91
C THR A 139 7.86 -7.36 -11.29
N TYR A 140 9.07 -7.18 -11.77
CA TYR A 140 9.35 -6.73 -13.12
C TYR A 140 10.25 -7.71 -13.87
N GLU A 141 10.16 -7.67 -15.17
CA GLU A 141 11.07 -8.32 -16.11
C GLU A 141 11.49 -7.33 -17.19
N MET A 142 12.74 -7.38 -17.60
CA MET A 142 13.30 -6.47 -18.58
C MET A 142 14.30 -7.18 -19.47
N THR A 143 14.30 -6.87 -20.76
CA THR A 143 15.29 -7.33 -21.73
C THR A 143 16.06 -6.13 -22.26
N MET A 144 17.37 -6.15 -22.11
CA MET A 144 18.27 -5.08 -22.55
C MET A 144 18.62 -5.22 -24.04
N LYS A 145 19.10 -4.15 -24.66
CA LYS A 145 19.49 -4.13 -26.09
C LYS A 145 20.64 -5.09 -26.42
N ASP A 146 21.49 -5.41 -25.47
CA ASP A 146 22.57 -6.41 -25.61
C ASP A 146 22.07 -7.85 -25.46
N GLY A 147 20.77 -8.06 -25.27
CA GLY A 147 20.14 -9.38 -25.07
C GLY A 147 20.16 -9.87 -23.63
N SER A 148 20.83 -9.19 -22.71
CA SER A 148 20.78 -9.53 -21.28
C SER A 148 19.39 -9.30 -20.72
N LYS A 149 19.06 -10.05 -19.66
CA LYS A 149 17.77 -9.96 -18.99
C LYS A 149 17.97 -9.58 -17.53
N ASP A 150 17.06 -8.76 -17.02
CA ASP A 150 16.93 -8.47 -15.60
C ASP A 150 15.51 -8.78 -15.14
N LYS A 151 15.38 -9.16 -13.89
CA LYS A 151 14.13 -9.35 -13.19
C LYS A 151 14.29 -8.93 -11.73
N GLY A 152 13.21 -8.50 -11.13
CA GLY A 152 13.28 -8.07 -9.77
C GLY A 152 11.91 -7.76 -9.18
N LYS A 153 11.94 -6.98 -8.13
CA LYS A 153 10.78 -6.58 -7.36
C LYS A 153 10.76 -5.07 -7.18
N TYR A 154 9.57 -4.55 -6.94
CA TYR A 154 9.37 -3.15 -6.65
C TYR A 154 8.39 -2.94 -5.50
N CYS A 155 8.48 -1.77 -4.89
CA CYS A 155 7.54 -1.26 -3.90
C CYS A 155 7.25 0.19 -4.22
N GLU A 156 5.98 0.53 -4.33
CA GLU A 156 5.52 1.87 -4.68
C GLU A 156 4.52 2.38 -3.66
N VAL A 157 4.57 3.69 -3.42
CA VAL A 157 3.52 4.41 -2.71
C VAL A 157 2.77 5.29 -3.69
N TRP A 158 1.49 5.04 -3.84
CA TRP A 158 0.60 5.81 -4.67
C TRP A 158 -0.24 6.78 -3.86
N GLN A 159 -0.46 7.97 -4.39
CA GLN A 159 -1.25 9.03 -3.80
C GLN A 159 -2.40 9.40 -4.72
N LYS A 160 -3.60 9.50 -4.17
CA LYS A 160 -4.76 9.97 -4.90
C LYS A 160 -4.80 11.50 -4.85
N LYS A 161 -4.68 12.14 -6.00
CA LYS A 161 -4.73 13.60 -6.10
C LYS A 161 -6.18 14.10 -6.14
N ALA A 162 -6.37 15.42 -5.97
CA ALA A 162 -7.70 16.06 -5.87
C ALA A 162 -8.63 15.75 -7.07
N GLU A 163 -8.06 15.49 -8.25
CA GLU A 163 -8.80 15.09 -9.46
C GLU A 163 -9.22 13.62 -9.47
N GLY A 164 -8.99 12.88 -8.39
CA GLY A 164 -9.29 11.46 -8.27
C GLY A 164 -8.30 10.53 -8.97
N LYS A 165 -7.26 11.07 -9.59
CA LYS A 165 -6.20 10.30 -10.25
C LYS A 165 -5.15 9.81 -9.26
N TRP A 166 -4.75 8.56 -9.43
CA TRP A 166 -3.63 8.00 -8.69
C TRP A 166 -2.30 8.39 -9.33
N LYS A 167 -1.32 8.77 -8.50
CA LYS A 167 0.03 9.16 -8.88
C LYS A 167 1.04 8.49 -7.98
N VAL A 168 2.18 8.11 -8.54
CA VAL A 168 3.32 7.54 -7.80
C VAL A 168 4.00 8.65 -7.01
N GLY A 169 4.05 8.48 -5.68
CA GLY A 169 4.77 9.38 -4.78
C GLY A 169 6.14 8.84 -4.41
N ILE A 170 6.27 7.51 -4.23
CA ILE A 170 7.55 6.84 -4.01
C ILE A 170 7.61 5.62 -4.92
N ASP A 171 8.76 5.44 -5.56
CA ASP A 171 9.06 4.29 -6.41
C ASP A 171 10.43 3.73 -6.02
N MET A 172 10.45 2.47 -5.60
CA MET A 172 11.66 1.75 -5.24
C MET A 172 11.68 0.38 -5.93
N PHE A 173 12.79 0.04 -6.54
CA PHE A 173 12.96 -1.26 -7.19
C PHE A 173 14.35 -1.84 -6.95
N SER A 174 14.46 -3.15 -7.10
CA SER A 174 15.75 -3.85 -6.98
C SER A 174 15.77 -5.10 -7.85
N SER A 175 16.92 -5.38 -8.44
CA SER A 175 17.17 -6.62 -9.18
C SER A 175 17.25 -7.84 -8.23
N ASP A 176 16.83 -8.99 -8.73
CA ASP A 176 17.04 -10.30 -8.10
C ASP A 176 18.33 -10.97 -8.56
N LEU A 177 19.03 -10.38 -9.53
CA LEU A 177 20.32 -10.85 -9.98
C LEU A 177 21.41 -10.45 -8.97
N PRO A 178 22.47 -11.26 -8.82
CA PRO A 178 23.61 -10.88 -8.02
C PRO A 178 24.20 -9.54 -8.50
N ALA A 179 24.59 -8.68 -7.54
CA ALA A 179 25.31 -7.47 -7.88
C ALA A 179 26.57 -7.83 -8.69
N GLN A 180 26.73 -7.22 -9.85
CA GLN A 180 27.97 -7.39 -10.60
C GLN A 180 29.12 -6.81 -9.78
N PRO A 181 30.27 -7.52 -9.65
CA PRO A 181 31.45 -6.93 -9.03
C PRO A 181 31.76 -5.61 -9.74
N ALA A 182 31.99 -4.54 -8.99
CA ALA A 182 32.49 -3.31 -9.56
C ALA A 182 33.69 -3.68 -10.45
N SER A 183 33.66 -3.33 -11.72
CA SER A 183 34.80 -3.53 -12.61
C SER A 183 36.01 -2.87 -11.93
N SER A 184 36.96 -3.69 -11.52
CA SER A 184 38.23 -3.17 -10.97
C SER A 184 38.78 -2.16 -11.97
N PRO A 185 39.22 -0.96 -11.54
CA PRO A 185 39.91 -0.06 -12.43
C PRO A 185 41.07 -0.85 -13.06
N GLY A 186 41.05 -0.94 -14.40
CA GLY A 186 42.11 -1.65 -15.10
C GLY A 186 43.48 -1.14 -14.67
N PRO A 187 44.53 -1.96 -14.72
CA PRO A 187 45.88 -1.62 -14.21
C PRO A 187 46.58 -0.53 -15.02
N GLY A 188 45.89 0.54 -15.37
CA GLY A 188 46.40 1.63 -16.22
C GLY A 188 46.13 3.04 -15.72
N ALA A 189 45.49 3.22 -14.55
CA ALA A 189 45.15 4.55 -14.05
C ALA A 189 46.11 5.13 -12.99
N ALA A 190 47.17 4.40 -12.63
CA ALA A 190 48.22 4.89 -11.74
C ALA A 190 49.49 5.10 -12.56
N GLU A 191 49.62 6.23 -13.23
CA GLU A 191 50.89 6.92 -13.54
C GLU A 191 50.65 8.01 -14.60
N ARG A 192 50.18 9.16 -14.17
CA ARG A 192 50.58 10.44 -14.79
C ARG A 192 50.60 11.51 -13.69
N LYS A 193 51.77 11.64 -13.07
CA LYS A 193 52.15 12.85 -12.38
C LYS A 193 52.44 13.95 -13.38
#